data_18b320a0b227264e092ce34c5d1a0372
#
_entry.id   18b320a0b227264e092ce34c5d1a0372
#
_cell.length_a   1.000
_cell.length_b   1.000
_cell.length_c   1.000
_cell.angle_alpha   90.00
_cell.angle_beta   90.00
_cell.angle_gamma   90.00
#
_symmetry.space_group_name_H-M   'P 1'
#
loop_
_entity.id
_entity.type
_entity.pdbx_description
1 polymer ?
#
loop_
_entity_poly.entity_id
_entity_poly.type
_entity_poly.pdbx_seq_one_letter_code
_entity_poly.pdbx_strand_id
1 'polypeptide(L)'
;MYRLDEIQDKYKEKLITADEAASKVENNMRVHFGLGIGAVNDLDVALSKRDDLRGVEILSTVAIHAPWEVYKKGYPLDYYRFGSAHFTGADRKMASDGRCWYIPMNFNELTSYWEHNDCNIDIAMLSVCPMDEYGFFNLGPQVADVWGVIKSAKMVILEVNEKMPKALGLNNKIHLSHVDYVVESSNQPMATIPNGVTTEIDEKIAKFVVEKIRDNSTIQLGIGALPSTIGKLIAESDIQNLSGHTEMLVDGYLELFKAGKLTSSKELNNGKLVYAFAGGTQELYDFIDDNSLCYCAPVDYVNNQAIIARMDNFVSVNSCIIMDLYGQVCSESSNFKHISGTGGQLDFVQGAYHSKGGQSFICTPSTKVLNGERMSLITAAMKPGYIVTTPRSCTHYVVTEFGAVNLKGKSTWERAELLVSIAHPDFQDELIAEAEKMGIWTTTSKSSF
;
A
#
# COMPACT_ATOMS: atom_id res chain seq x y z
N MET A 1 22.02 24.48 4.04
CA MET A 1 20.84 25.25 4.49
C MET A 1 21.12 26.73 4.30
N TYR A 2 20.11 27.53 3.96
CA TYR A 2 20.22 28.98 3.87
C TYR A 2 20.17 29.63 5.27
N ARG A 3 20.60 30.87 5.37
CA ARG A 3 20.42 31.68 6.59
C ARG A 3 18.95 32.11 6.68
N LEU A 4 18.46 32.31 7.92
CA LEU A 4 17.05 32.69 8.15
C LEU A 4 16.62 33.95 7.41
N ASP A 5 17.50 34.96 7.33
CA ASP A 5 17.27 36.22 6.66
C ASP A 5 17.25 36.09 5.12
N GLU A 6 17.77 34.98 4.56
CA GLU A 6 17.83 34.72 3.12
C GLU A 6 16.67 33.85 2.61
N ILE A 7 15.99 33.11 3.49
CA ILE A 7 15.03 32.05 3.11
C ILE A 7 13.94 32.57 2.18
N GLN A 8 13.32 33.69 2.52
CA GLN A 8 12.22 34.28 1.72
C GLN A 8 12.68 34.75 0.33
N ASP A 9 13.88 35.27 0.23
CA ASP A 9 14.42 35.71 -1.06
C ASP A 9 14.79 34.45 -1.90
N LYS A 10 15.37 33.43 -1.29
CA LYS A 10 15.64 32.16 -1.96
C LYS A 10 14.37 31.42 -2.40
N TYR A 11 13.29 31.52 -1.64
CA TYR A 11 11.99 30.99 -2.06
C TYR A 11 11.49 31.70 -3.32
N LYS A 12 11.50 33.04 -3.34
CA LYS A 12 11.10 33.85 -4.50
C LYS A 12 11.95 33.57 -5.74
N GLU A 13 13.26 33.36 -5.57
CA GLU A 13 14.18 33.04 -6.68
C GLU A 13 13.83 31.68 -7.33
N LYS A 14 13.26 30.74 -6.58
CA LYS A 14 12.89 29.38 -7.04
C LYS A 14 11.45 29.26 -7.47
N LEU A 15 10.63 30.28 -7.21
CA LEU A 15 9.22 30.27 -7.55
C LEU A 15 9.03 30.40 -9.06
N ILE A 16 8.33 29.45 -9.66
CA ILE A 16 7.97 29.40 -11.08
C ILE A 16 6.52 28.98 -11.25
N THR A 17 5.97 29.21 -12.43
CA THR A 17 4.64 28.72 -12.81
C THR A 17 4.69 27.21 -13.14
N ALA A 18 3.53 26.54 -13.10
CA ALA A 18 3.42 25.14 -13.50
C ALA A 18 3.81 24.92 -14.97
N ASP A 19 3.48 25.88 -15.87
CA ASP A 19 3.85 25.80 -17.29
C ASP A 19 5.38 25.96 -17.48
N GLU A 20 6.05 26.83 -16.71
CA GLU A 20 7.52 26.93 -16.69
C GLU A 20 8.17 25.66 -16.15
N ALA A 21 7.58 25.03 -15.11
CA ALA A 21 8.05 23.75 -14.59
C ALA A 21 7.92 22.64 -15.65
N ALA A 22 6.75 22.54 -16.32
CA ALA A 22 6.53 21.60 -17.41
C ALA A 22 7.48 21.84 -18.60
N SER A 23 7.95 23.06 -18.83
CA SER A 23 8.95 23.37 -19.88
C SER A 23 10.34 22.78 -19.62
N LYS A 24 10.65 22.37 -18.37
CA LYS A 24 11.89 21.70 -18.00
C LYS A 24 11.94 20.23 -18.43
N VAL A 25 10.78 19.66 -18.76
CA VAL A 25 10.71 18.25 -19.22
C VAL A 25 11.13 18.21 -20.70
N GLU A 26 12.08 17.32 -20.98
CA GLU A 26 12.64 17.08 -22.32
C GLU A 26 12.35 15.65 -22.79
N ASN A 27 12.62 15.37 -24.05
CA ASN A 27 12.45 14.04 -24.64
C ASN A 27 13.24 12.97 -23.87
N ASN A 28 12.65 11.79 -23.71
CA ASN A 28 13.22 10.61 -23.06
C ASN A 28 13.55 10.79 -21.56
N MET A 29 13.05 11.85 -20.92
CA MET A 29 13.19 12.02 -19.48
C MET A 29 12.28 11.09 -18.70
N ARG A 30 12.72 10.73 -17.49
CA ARG A 30 11.93 10.07 -16.44
C ARG A 30 11.49 11.09 -15.41
N VAL A 31 10.18 11.22 -15.25
CA VAL A 31 9.55 12.17 -14.31
C VAL A 31 8.79 11.39 -13.26
N HIS A 32 9.07 11.60 -11.98
CA HIS A 32 8.36 10.96 -10.89
C HIS A 32 7.30 11.88 -10.31
N PHE A 33 6.04 11.42 -10.26
CA PHE A 33 4.87 12.19 -9.82
C PHE A 33 4.45 11.93 -8.36
N GLY A 34 5.38 11.48 -7.53
CA GLY A 34 5.13 11.26 -6.10
C GLY A 34 4.39 9.98 -5.78
N LEU A 35 3.83 9.95 -4.57
CA LEU A 35 3.15 8.80 -3.98
C LEU A 35 1.85 9.24 -3.32
N GLY A 36 0.84 8.37 -3.36
CA GLY A 36 -0.37 8.48 -2.55
C GLY A 36 -1.16 9.75 -2.84
N ILE A 37 -1.51 10.45 -1.78
CA ILE A 37 -2.23 11.73 -1.85
C ILE A 37 -1.33 12.91 -2.24
N GLY A 38 -0.01 12.73 -2.20
CA GLY A 38 0.97 13.72 -2.61
C GLY A 38 1.30 13.70 -4.09
N ALA A 39 0.49 13.06 -4.90
CA ALA A 39 0.55 13.16 -6.34
C ALA A 39 0.28 14.60 -6.80
N VAL A 40 1.02 15.05 -7.81
CA VAL A 40 0.91 16.43 -8.32
C VAL A 40 -0.37 16.60 -9.14
N ASN A 41 -0.94 17.81 -9.12
CA ASN A 41 -2.13 18.16 -9.88
C ASN A 41 -1.83 19.20 -10.97
N ASP A 42 -1.39 20.40 -10.60
CA ASP A 42 -1.17 21.50 -11.55
C ASP A 42 0.02 21.21 -12.45
N LEU A 43 1.04 20.52 -11.96
CA LEU A 43 2.17 20.06 -12.78
C LEU A 43 1.75 19.02 -13.82
N ASP A 44 0.85 18.07 -13.47
CA ASP A 44 0.27 17.12 -14.43
C ASP A 44 -0.57 17.85 -15.49
N VAL A 45 -1.42 18.79 -15.07
CA VAL A 45 -2.19 19.64 -16.01
C VAL A 45 -1.28 20.42 -16.95
N ALA A 46 -0.19 21.00 -16.43
CA ALA A 46 0.76 21.76 -17.26
C ALA A 46 1.51 20.84 -18.23
N LEU A 47 2.00 19.70 -17.76
CA LEU A 47 2.67 18.70 -18.62
C LEU A 47 1.72 18.14 -19.68
N SER A 48 0.42 18.03 -19.38
CA SER A 48 -0.59 17.56 -20.33
C SER A 48 -0.77 18.45 -21.57
N LYS A 49 -0.25 19.67 -21.54
CA LYS A 49 -0.29 20.61 -22.69
C LYS A 49 0.89 20.42 -23.65
N ARG A 50 1.91 19.62 -23.27
CA ARG A 50 3.15 19.43 -24.02
C ARG A 50 2.99 18.32 -25.07
N ASP A 51 2.60 18.70 -26.28
CA ASP A 51 2.42 17.83 -27.45
C ASP A 51 3.69 17.69 -28.32
N ASP A 52 4.74 18.36 -27.92
CA ASP A 52 6.05 18.37 -28.54
C ASP A 52 7.01 17.29 -28.01
N LEU A 53 6.68 16.67 -26.86
CA LEU A 53 7.53 15.69 -26.19
C LEU A 53 7.41 14.26 -26.74
N ARG A 54 8.52 13.51 -26.66
CA ARG A 54 8.59 12.09 -27.04
C ARG A 54 9.37 11.28 -26.01
N GLY A 55 8.87 10.06 -25.77
CA GLY A 55 9.58 9.07 -24.93
C GLY A 55 9.60 9.40 -23.45
N VAL A 56 8.76 10.33 -22.96
CA VAL A 56 8.72 10.66 -21.54
C VAL A 56 8.10 9.52 -20.74
N GLU A 57 8.78 9.10 -19.68
CA GLU A 57 8.30 8.09 -18.75
C GLU A 57 7.86 8.75 -17.45
N ILE A 58 6.56 8.61 -17.11
CA ILE A 58 5.98 9.10 -15.86
C ILE A 58 5.91 7.94 -14.88
N LEU A 59 6.57 8.10 -13.74
CA LEU A 59 6.66 7.11 -12.66
C LEU A 59 5.82 7.56 -11.47
N SER A 60 5.21 6.60 -10.78
CA SER A 60 4.55 6.82 -9.49
C SER A 60 4.65 5.56 -8.63
N THR A 61 4.61 5.71 -7.30
CA THR A 61 4.65 4.55 -6.41
C THR A 61 3.26 3.98 -6.16
N VAL A 62 2.31 4.79 -5.75
CA VAL A 62 0.88 4.46 -5.56
C VAL A 62 0.08 5.71 -5.94
N ALA A 63 -0.68 5.68 -7.01
CA ALA A 63 -1.44 6.84 -7.46
C ALA A 63 -2.88 6.81 -6.89
N ILE A 64 -3.12 7.49 -5.77
CA ILE A 64 -4.46 7.60 -5.15
C ILE A 64 -5.20 8.79 -5.75
N HIS A 65 -5.57 8.72 -7.02
CA HIS A 65 -6.32 9.76 -7.71
C HIS A 65 -6.90 9.22 -9.03
N ALA A 66 -7.65 10.07 -9.72
CA ALA A 66 -8.10 9.77 -11.09
C ALA A 66 -6.89 9.65 -12.05
N PRO A 67 -7.03 8.97 -13.18
CA PRO A 67 -5.96 8.89 -14.18
C PRO A 67 -5.42 10.29 -14.52
N TRP A 68 -4.09 10.36 -14.75
CA TRP A 68 -3.35 11.58 -15.03
C TRP A 68 -3.95 12.38 -16.20
N GLU A 69 -3.86 13.72 -16.15
CA GLU A 69 -4.31 14.59 -17.23
C GLU A 69 -3.51 14.35 -18.52
N VAL A 70 -2.20 14.08 -18.39
CA VAL A 70 -1.35 13.65 -19.50
C VAL A 70 -1.91 12.39 -20.19
N TYR A 71 -2.38 11.40 -19.42
CA TYR A 71 -3.02 10.20 -19.99
C TYR A 71 -4.35 10.53 -20.69
N LYS A 72 -5.19 11.38 -20.08
CA LYS A 72 -6.51 11.76 -20.62
C LYS A 72 -6.43 12.48 -21.96
N LYS A 73 -5.32 13.11 -22.29
CA LYS A 73 -5.06 13.74 -23.60
C LYS A 73 -5.01 12.72 -24.75
N GLY A 74 -4.76 11.44 -24.46
CA GLY A 74 -4.77 10.39 -25.46
C GLY A 74 -3.63 10.49 -26.49
N TYR A 75 -2.50 11.07 -26.13
CA TYR A 75 -1.31 11.16 -27.00
C TYR A 75 -0.92 9.77 -27.56
N PRO A 76 -0.25 9.68 -28.71
CA PRO A 76 0.35 8.45 -29.21
C PRO A 76 1.28 7.80 -28.17
N LEU A 77 1.50 6.46 -28.26
CA LEU A 77 2.24 5.70 -27.27
C LEU A 77 3.74 6.09 -27.16
N ASP A 78 4.28 6.69 -28.20
CA ASP A 78 5.65 7.18 -28.23
C ASP A 78 5.85 8.52 -27.52
N TYR A 79 4.76 9.20 -27.10
CA TYR A 79 4.85 10.47 -26.35
C TYR A 79 5.11 10.20 -24.87
N TYR A 80 4.17 9.52 -24.21
CA TYR A 80 4.19 9.27 -22.77
C TYR A 80 3.88 7.81 -22.46
N ARG A 81 4.60 7.25 -21.54
CA ARG A 81 4.35 5.94 -20.93
C ARG A 81 4.41 6.06 -19.42
N PHE A 82 3.77 5.15 -18.72
CA PHE A 82 3.61 5.19 -17.29
C PHE A 82 4.18 3.94 -16.63
N GLY A 83 4.85 4.12 -15.49
CA GLY A 83 5.33 3.04 -14.63
C GLY A 83 4.78 3.23 -13.21
N SER A 84 4.33 2.14 -12.59
CA SER A 84 3.79 2.19 -11.23
C SER A 84 4.31 1.01 -10.41
N ALA A 85 4.74 1.27 -9.18
CA ALA A 85 5.18 0.24 -8.24
C ALA A 85 4.01 -0.44 -7.51
N HIS A 86 2.79 0.11 -7.62
CA HIS A 86 1.58 -0.53 -7.10
C HIS A 86 0.35 -0.01 -7.87
N PHE A 87 -0.32 -0.91 -8.59
CA PHE A 87 -1.46 -0.56 -9.41
C PHE A 87 -2.70 -0.19 -8.59
N THR A 88 -3.25 0.96 -8.88
CA THR A 88 -4.57 1.42 -8.46
C THR A 88 -5.61 1.20 -9.57
N GLY A 89 -6.83 1.71 -9.37
CA GLY A 89 -7.86 1.71 -10.43
C GLY A 89 -7.43 2.49 -11.67
N ALA A 90 -6.72 3.59 -11.47
CA ALA A 90 -6.20 4.42 -12.55
C ALA A 90 -5.14 3.68 -13.37
N ASP A 91 -4.18 3.04 -12.69
CA ASP A 91 -3.11 2.30 -13.35
C ASP A 91 -3.65 1.12 -14.15
N ARG A 92 -4.63 0.38 -13.59
CA ARG A 92 -5.30 -0.73 -14.31
C ARG A 92 -5.95 -0.26 -15.61
N LYS A 93 -6.59 0.92 -15.59
CA LYS A 93 -7.18 1.51 -16.81
C LYS A 93 -6.09 1.84 -17.81
N MET A 94 -5.04 2.52 -17.42
CA MET A 94 -3.91 2.86 -18.29
C MET A 94 -3.20 1.62 -18.84
N ALA A 95 -3.06 0.56 -18.02
CA ALA A 95 -2.46 -0.71 -18.42
C ALA A 95 -3.33 -1.46 -19.44
N SER A 96 -4.68 -1.40 -19.32
CA SER A 96 -5.58 -2.00 -20.30
C SER A 96 -5.46 -1.36 -21.69
N ASP A 97 -5.02 -0.10 -21.75
CA ASP A 97 -4.76 0.64 -22.97
C ASP A 97 -3.30 0.49 -23.46
N GLY A 98 -2.51 -0.38 -22.82
CA GLY A 98 -1.10 -0.62 -23.13
C GLY A 98 -0.17 0.56 -22.84
N ARG A 99 -0.49 1.38 -21.82
CA ARG A 99 0.23 2.62 -21.50
C ARG A 99 0.93 2.62 -20.15
N CYS A 100 0.59 1.68 -19.26
CA CYS A 100 1.18 1.58 -17.93
C CYS A 100 1.74 0.19 -17.67
N TRP A 101 2.92 0.13 -17.06
CA TRP A 101 3.58 -1.11 -16.69
C TRP A 101 3.87 -1.13 -15.19
N TYR A 102 3.71 -2.31 -14.61
CA TYR A 102 4.02 -2.55 -13.21
C TYR A 102 5.52 -2.74 -12.99
N ILE A 103 6.05 -2.14 -11.94
CA ILE A 103 7.43 -2.29 -11.48
C ILE A 103 7.42 -3.19 -10.24
N PRO A 104 7.77 -4.49 -10.36
CA PRO A 104 7.67 -5.45 -9.24
C PRO A 104 8.78 -5.26 -8.22
N MET A 105 8.39 -5.03 -6.96
CA MET A 105 9.31 -4.99 -5.81
C MET A 105 8.55 -5.09 -4.48
N ASN A 106 9.23 -5.47 -3.41
CA ASN A 106 8.71 -5.33 -2.06
C ASN A 106 8.81 -3.86 -1.62
N PHE A 107 7.82 -3.37 -0.86
CA PHE A 107 7.81 -1.95 -0.50
C PHE A 107 8.96 -1.54 0.43
N ASN A 108 9.45 -2.42 1.31
CA ASN A 108 10.62 -2.12 2.12
C ASN A 108 11.89 -1.83 1.30
N GLU A 109 11.92 -2.22 0.01
CA GLU A 109 13.06 -2.03 -0.89
C GLU A 109 12.98 -0.72 -1.71
N LEU A 110 11.84 -0.05 -1.73
CA LEU A 110 11.58 1.10 -2.61
C LEU A 110 12.62 2.22 -2.47
N THR A 111 12.97 2.61 -1.24
CA THR A 111 13.97 3.67 -1.02
C THR A 111 15.31 3.29 -1.63
N SER A 112 15.78 2.07 -1.35
CA SER A 112 17.05 1.54 -1.91
C SER A 112 16.98 1.34 -3.42
N TYR A 113 15.82 0.95 -3.95
CA TYR A 113 15.61 0.81 -5.38
C TYR A 113 15.86 2.12 -6.12
N TRP A 114 15.27 3.21 -5.66
CA TRP A 114 15.50 4.53 -6.26
C TRP A 114 16.96 4.98 -6.12
N GLU A 115 17.60 4.69 -4.98
CA GLU A 115 18.97 5.16 -4.71
C GLU A 115 20.07 4.36 -5.46
N HIS A 116 19.85 3.06 -5.73
CA HIS A 116 20.97 2.15 -6.09
C HIS A 116 20.89 1.49 -7.48
N ASN A 117 19.78 1.56 -8.18
CA ASN A 117 19.55 0.70 -9.36
C ASN A 117 19.54 1.44 -10.69
N ASP A 118 20.37 2.45 -10.89
CA ASP A 118 20.41 3.22 -12.15
C ASP A 118 19.02 3.75 -12.58
N CYS A 119 18.14 3.90 -11.61
CA CYS A 119 16.79 4.41 -11.80
C CYS A 119 16.80 5.92 -12.02
N ASN A 120 17.68 6.39 -12.90
CA ASN A 120 17.89 7.79 -13.21
C ASN A 120 16.56 8.55 -13.34
N ILE A 121 16.12 9.18 -12.25
CA ILE A 121 14.99 10.11 -12.26
C ILE A 121 15.56 11.46 -12.72
N ASP A 122 15.05 11.97 -13.83
CA ASP A 122 15.48 13.30 -14.30
C ASP A 122 14.81 14.38 -13.48
N ILE A 123 13.50 14.26 -13.23
CA ILE A 123 12.74 15.25 -12.46
C ILE A 123 11.83 14.56 -11.44
N ALA A 124 11.97 14.92 -10.17
CA ALA A 124 10.98 14.60 -9.13
C ALA A 124 10.00 15.77 -9.00
N MET A 125 8.73 15.52 -9.24
CA MET A 125 7.62 16.47 -9.03
C MET A 125 6.78 15.96 -7.86
N LEU A 126 6.72 16.72 -6.76
CA LEU A 126 6.15 16.25 -5.49
C LEU A 126 5.23 17.32 -4.92
N SER A 127 4.03 16.94 -4.49
CA SER A 127 3.14 17.83 -3.74
C SER A 127 3.49 17.84 -2.25
N VAL A 128 3.52 19.03 -1.64
CA VAL A 128 3.98 19.26 -0.25
C VAL A 128 3.15 20.35 0.44
N CYS A 129 3.24 20.39 1.79
CA CYS A 129 2.71 21.50 2.57
C CYS A 129 3.45 22.82 2.28
N PRO A 130 2.86 23.99 2.62
CA PRO A 130 3.56 25.27 2.60
C PRO A 130 4.87 25.26 3.40
N MET A 131 5.82 26.07 2.96
CA MET A 131 7.12 26.24 3.62
C MET A 131 6.96 26.88 5.00
N ASP A 132 7.65 26.33 6.00
CA ASP A 132 7.73 26.94 7.33
C ASP A 132 8.75 28.08 7.38
N GLU A 133 8.78 28.81 8.50
CA GLU A 133 9.68 29.96 8.71
C GLU A 133 11.18 29.59 8.65
N TYR A 134 11.51 28.32 8.79
CA TYR A 134 12.88 27.80 8.73
C TYR A 134 13.27 27.26 7.35
N GLY A 135 12.40 27.39 6.35
CA GLY A 135 12.65 26.96 4.98
C GLY A 135 12.37 25.47 4.72
N PHE A 136 11.60 24.81 5.57
CA PHE A 136 11.21 23.41 5.38
C PHE A 136 9.79 23.29 4.84
N PHE A 137 9.63 22.36 3.90
CA PHE A 137 8.33 21.87 3.44
C PHE A 137 8.05 20.53 4.10
N ASN A 138 6.87 20.37 4.69
CA ASN A 138 6.43 19.08 5.17
C ASN A 138 5.93 18.24 3.98
N LEU A 139 6.40 16.98 3.90
CA LEU A 139 6.06 16.08 2.81
C LEU A 139 4.61 15.56 2.88
N GLY A 140 3.87 15.90 3.94
CA GLY A 140 2.57 15.31 4.19
C GLY A 140 2.64 13.84 4.58
N PRO A 141 1.49 13.14 4.67
CA PRO A 141 1.44 11.73 5.07
C PRO A 141 1.77 10.79 3.89
N GLN A 142 2.96 10.96 3.31
CA GLN A 142 3.47 10.22 2.15
C GLN A 142 5.00 10.07 2.15
N VAL A 143 5.60 9.90 3.33
CA VAL A 143 7.07 9.87 3.45
C VAL A 143 7.67 8.65 2.74
N ALA A 144 7.04 7.49 2.89
CA ALA A 144 7.37 6.19 2.27
C ALA A 144 8.76 6.13 1.57
N ASP A 145 8.80 6.28 0.25
CA ASP A 145 10.00 6.20 -0.60
C ASP A 145 10.48 7.56 -1.13
N VAL A 146 9.81 8.65 -0.75
CA VAL A 146 10.03 9.99 -1.31
C VAL A 146 11.50 10.44 -1.23
N TRP A 147 12.21 10.10 -0.15
CA TRP A 147 13.63 10.45 -0.03
C TRP A 147 14.53 9.67 -1.01
N GLY A 148 14.19 8.42 -1.35
CA GLY A 148 14.88 7.69 -2.41
C GLY A 148 14.68 8.38 -3.77
N VAL A 149 13.45 8.81 -4.05
CA VAL A 149 13.11 9.59 -5.27
C VAL A 149 13.89 10.91 -5.31
N ILE A 150 13.88 11.70 -4.23
CA ILE A 150 14.57 12.99 -4.15
C ILE A 150 16.08 12.83 -4.38
N LYS A 151 16.72 11.84 -3.75
CA LYS A 151 18.16 11.61 -3.86
C LYS A 151 18.59 11.14 -5.25
N SER A 152 17.71 10.41 -5.95
CA SER A 152 18.00 9.90 -7.29
C SER A 152 17.70 10.94 -8.38
N ALA A 153 16.89 11.95 -8.09
CA ALA A 153 16.48 12.96 -9.06
C ALA A 153 17.59 13.96 -9.36
N LYS A 154 17.75 14.32 -10.64
CA LYS A 154 18.64 15.41 -11.08
C LYS A 154 18.05 16.78 -10.79
N MET A 155 16.73 16.90 -10.72
CA MET A 155 15.97 18.10 -10.44
C MET A 155 14.78 17.79 -9.54
N VAL A 156 14.54 18.63 -8.54
CA VAL A 156 13.41 18.51 -7.60
C VAL A 156 12.51 19.75 -7.75
N ILE A 157 11.26 19.52 -8.12
CA ILE A 157 10.21 20.53 -8.24
C ILE A 157 9.11 20.23 -7.22
N LEU A 158 8.82 21.17 -6.34
CA LEU A 158 7.75 21.02 -5.35
C LEU A 158 6.49 21.78 -5.79
N GLU A 159 5.35 21.11 -5.70
CA GLU A 159 4.02 21.70 -5.85
C GLU A 159 3.43 21.94 -4.47
N VAL A 160 3.37 23.19 -4.04
CA VAL A 160 2.90 23.58 -2.70
C VAL A 160 1.38 23.58 -2.67
N ASN A 161 0.78 22.79 -1.76
CA ASN A 161 -0.67 22.70 -1.59
C ASN A 161 -1.05 22.93 -0.11
N GLU A 162 -1.79 23.98 0.17
CA GLU A 162 -2.27 24.34 1.51
C GLU A 162 -3.29 23.32 2.10
N LYS A 163 -3.84 22.44 1.25
CA LYS A 163 -4.77 21.39 1.68
C LYS A 163 -4.06 20.09 2.08
N MET A 164 -2.74 20.01 1.88
CA MET A 164 -1.95 18.87 2.31
C MET A 164 -1.88 18.84 3.85
N PRO A 165 -2.33 17.75 4.52
CA PRO A 165 -2.20 17.63 5.96
C PRO A 165 -0.73 17.50 6.36
N LYS A 166 -0.35 18.19 7.42
CA LYS A 166 1.00 18.19 7.95
C LYS A 166 1.24 16.92 8.77
N ALA A 167 2.05 16.03 8.26
CA ALA A 167 2.42 14.80 8.96
C ALA A 167 3.64 15.02 9.87
N LEU A 168 3.58 14.49 11.10
CA LEU A 168 4.73 14.43 11.99
C LEU A 168 5.42 13.07 11.84
N GLY A 169 6.73 12.98 12.14
CA GLY A 169 7.44 11.71 12.07
C GLY A 169 8.90 11.81 11.68
N LEU A 170 9.39 10.76 11.01
CA LEU A 170 10.79 10.61 10.62
C LEU A 170 10.97 11.02 9.15
N ASN A 171 11.97 11.86 8.86
CA ASN A 171 12.30 12.32 7.50
C ASN A 171 11.10 12.94 6.75
N ASN A 172 10.22 13.60 7.47
CA ASN A 172 8.95 14.13 6.95
C ASN A 172 9.04 15.56 6.38
N LYS A 173 10.24 16.12 6.24
CA LYS A 173 10.47 17.48 5.74
C LYS A 173 11.64 17.54 4.77
N ILE A 174 11.52 18.42 3.75
CA ILE A 174 12.61 18.78 2.86
C ILE A 174 12.91 20.28 3.01
N HIS A 175 14.20 20.64 3.10
CA HIS A 175 14.60 22.03 3.16
C HIS A 175 14.76 22.64 1.75
N LEU A 176 14.41 23.89 1.58
CA LEU A 176 14.48 24.65 0.33
C LEU A 176 15.82 24.55 -0.41
N SER A 177 16.93 24.32 0.30
CA SER A 177 18.26 24.13 -0.32
C SER A 177 18.40 22.84 -1.13
N HIS A 178 17.49 21.88 -0.98
CA HIS A 178 17.43 20.63 -1.75
C HIS A 178 16.39 20.67 -2.88
N VAL A 179 15.80 21.82 -3.13
CA VAL A 179 14.73 22.04 -4.11
C VAL A 179 15.23 22.96 -5.20
N ASP A 180 15.00 22.62 -6.46
CA ASP A 180 15.39 23.46 -7.59
C ASP A 180 14.32 24.52 -7.89
N TYR A 181 13.06 24.11 -7.92
CA TYR A 181 11.93 25.00 -8.20
C TYR A 181 10.73 24.71 -7.30
N VAL A 182 9.93 25.74 -7.09
CA VAL A 182 8.68 25.70 -6.33
C VAL A 182 7.54 26.23 -7.19
N VAL A 183 6.41 25.56 -7.16
CA VAL A 183 5.16 25.95 -7.80
C VAL A 183 4.09 26.08 -6.73
N GLU A 184 3.46 27.24 -6.61
CA GLU A 184 2.27 27.42 -5.78
C GLU A 184 1.07 26.86 -6.53
N SER A 185 0.41 25.85 -5.95
CA SER A 185 -0.70 25.15 -6.60
C SER A 185 -2.02 25.89 -6.48
N SER A 186 -3.00 25.44 -7.24
CA SER A 186 -4.40 25.88 -7.14
C SER A 186 -5.11 25.36 -5.88
N ASN A 187 -4.38 24.71 -4.97
CA ASN A 187 -4.89 24.17 -3.69
C ASN A 187 -6.07 23.20 -3.85
N GLN A 188 -5.97 22.26 -4.80
CA GLN A 188 -6.96 21.20 -4.97
C GLN A 188 -7.09 20.37 -3.70
N PRO A 189 -8.31 19.91 -3.34
CA PRO A 189 -8.51 18.98 -2.24
C PRO A 189 -7.69 17.70 -2.43
N MET A 190 -7.23 17.10 -1.34
CA MET A 190 -6.56 15.80 -1.38
C MET A 190 -7.52 14.72 -1.87
N ALA A 191 -6.98 13.77 -2.64
CA ALA A 191 -7.75 12.61 -3.09
C ALA A 191 -8.20 11.79 -1.89
N THR A 192 -9.47 11.38 -1.86
CA THR A 192 -10.03 10.54 -0.80
C THR A 192 -10.32 9.13 -1.30
N ILE A 193 -10.23 8.15 -0.39
CA ILE A 193 -10.62 6.77 -0.63
C ILE A 193 -11.89 6.51 0.19
N PRO A 194 -13.03 6.22 -0.46
CA PRO A 194 -14.24 5.88 0.28
C PRO A 194 -14.08 4.52 0.97
N ASN A 195 -14.66 4.37 2.14
CA ASN A 195 -14.76 3.08 2.81
C ASN A 195 -15.58 2.12 1.96
N GLY A 196 -15.11 0.87 1.81
CA GLY A 196 -15.83 -0.18 1.09
C GLY A 196 -17.13 -0.57 1.80
N VAL A 197 -18.09 -1.09 1.03
CA VAL A 197 -19.34 -1.63 1.60
C VAL A 197 -19.05 -3.01 2.19
N THR A 198 -19.27 -3.15 3.50
CA THR A 198 -19.14 -4.42 4.23
C THR A 198 -20.18 -5.44 3.75
N THR A 199 -19.77 -6.67 3.51
CA THR A 199 -20.63 -7.80 3.17
C THR A 199 -20.74 -8.77 4.36
N GLU A 200 -21.75 -9.67 4.35
CA GLU A 200 -21.87 -10.74 5.35
C GLU A 200 -20.63 -11.67 5.36
N ILE A 201 -19.96 -11.84 4.22
CA ILE A 201 -18.72 -12.61 4.10
C ILE A 201 -17.60 -11.90 4.84
N ASP A 202 -17.45 -10.57 4.64
CA ASP A 202 -16.45 -9.76 5.36
C ASP A 202 -16.65 -9.84 6.87
N GLU A 203 -17.91 -9.81 7.35
CA GLU A 203 -18.22 -9.94 8.78
C GLU A 203 -17.81 -11.30 9.36
N LYS A 204 -18.06 -12.39 8.62
CA LYS A 204 -17.67 -13.74 9.07
C LYS A 204 -16.15 -13.88 9.14
N ILE A 205 -15.44 -13.43 8.10
CA ILE A 205 -13.97 -13.45 8.04
C ILE A 205 -13.40 -12.59 9.19
N ALA A 206 -13.92 -11.38 9.36
CA ALA A 206 -13.48 -10.45 10.39
C ALA A 206 -13.64 -11.04 11.81
N LYS A 207 -14.73 -11.76 12.09
CA LYS A 207 -14.93 -12.43 13.38
C LYS A 207 -13.81 -13.44 13.68
N PHE A 208 -13.46 -14.30 12.72
CA PHE A 208 -12.37 -15.28 12.90
C PHE A 208 -11.01 -14.61 13.14
N VAL A 209 -10.76 -13.45 12.54
CA VAL A 209 -9.52 -12.67 12.77
C VAL A 209 -9.56 -12.05 14.16
N VAL A 210 -10.64 -11.35 14.53
CA VAL A 210 -10.78 -10.63 15.81
C VAL A 210 -10.68 -11.57 17.00
N GLU A 211 -11.24 -12.79 16.94
CA GLU A 211 -11.12 -13.84 17.98
C GLU A 211 -9.65 -14.21 18.31
N LYS A 212 -8.72 -13.92 17.42
CA LYS A 212 -7.29 -14.23 17.61
C LYS A 212 -6.46 -13.01 18.04
N ILE A 213 -7.03 -11.81 17.98
CA ILE A 213 -6.37 -10.58 18.46
C ILE A 213 -6.48 -10.51 19.97
N ARG A 214 -5.39 -10.12 20.62
CA ARG A 214 -5.27 -10.01 22.08
C ARG A 214 -5.06 -8.58 22.51
N ASP A 215 -5.31 -8.31 23.78
CA ASP A 215 -4.86 -7.06 24.40
C ASP A 215 -3.36 -6.84 24.16
N ASN A 216 -2.98 -5.60 24.02
CA ASN A 216 -1.60 -5.17 23.77
C ASN A 216 -1.03 -5.66 22.41
N SER A 217 -1.86 -6.09 21.46
CA SER A 217 -1.40 -6.41 20.10
C SER A 217 -1.00 -5.14 19.36
N THR A 218 0.05 -5.26 18.52
CA THR A 218 0.36 -4.27 17.48
C THR A 218 -0.26 -4.76 16.18
N ILE A 219 -1.06 -3.92 15.53
CA ILE A 219 -1.83 -4.33 14.35
C ILE A 219 -1.39 -3.59 13.08
N GLN A 220 -1.40 -4.32 11.96
CA GLN A 220 -1.37 -3.81 10.59
C GLN A 220 -2.65 -4.21 9.89
N LEU A 221 -3.36 -3.23 9.36
CA LEU A 221 -4.57 -3.40 8.55
C LEU A 221 -4.35 -2.80 7.17
N GLY A 222 -4.84 -3.49 6.13
CA GLY A 222 -4.85 -2.98 4.76
C GLY A 222 -6.03 -2.04 4.49
N ILE A 223 -6.29 -1.78 3.21
CA ILE A 223 -7.43 -0.99 2.74
C ILE A 223 -8.60 -1.90 2.32
N GLY A 224 -9.82 -1.34 2.31
CA GLY A 224 -11.02 -1.99 1.80
C GLY A 224 -12.05 -2.38 2.87
N ALA A 225 -13.11 -3.06 2.45
CA ALA A 225 -14.25 -3.40 3.30
C ALA A 225 -13.85 -4.29 4.48
N LEU A 226 -13.08 -5.35 4.26
CA LEU A 226 -12.70 -6.29 5.31
C LEU A 226 -11.83 -5.66 6.41
N PRO A 227 -10.74 -4.92 6.14
CA PRO A 227 -10.00 -4.21 7.19
C PRO A 227 -10.84 -3.19 7.95
N SER A 228 -11.74 -2.47 7.29
CA SER A 228 -12.68 -1.56 7.95
C SER A 228 -13.64 -2.31 8.88
N THR A 229 -14.14 -3.47 8.46
CA THR A 229 -15.00 -4.35 9.27
C THR A 229 -14.24 -4.89 10.49
N ILE A 230 -12.98 -5.29 10.33
CA ILE A 230 -12.13 -5.73 11.45
C ILE A 230 -11.95 -4.58 12.46
N GLY A 231 -11.63 -3.37 12.00
CA GLY A 231 -11.50 -2.20 12.85
C GLY A 231 -12.77 -1.93 13.66
N LYS A 232 -13.95 -1.99 13.02
CA LYS A 232 -15.25 -1.83 13.67
C LYS A 232 -15.51 -2.92 14.72
N LEU A 233 -15.32 -4.18 14.39
CA LEU A 233 -15.53 -5.28 15.34
C LEU A 233 -14.58 -5.21 16.54
N ILE A 234 -13.33 -4.78 16.34
CA ILE A 234 -12.40 -4.52 17.45
C ILE A 234 -12.92 -3.36 18.32
N ALA A 235 -13.40 -2.29 17.71
CA ALA A 235 -13.95 -1.13 18.43
C ALA A 235 -15.14 -1.54 19.34
N GLU A 236 -15.95 -2.49 18.89
CA GLU A 236 -17.10 -3.05 19.63
C GLU A 236 -16.73 -4.17 20.62
N SER A 237 -15.50 -4.71 20.58
CA SER A 237 -15.04 -5.82 21.43
C SER A 237 -14.50 -5.37 22.78
N ASP A 238 -14.14 -6.32 23.65
CA ASP A 238 -13.47 -6.08 24.93
C ASP A 238 -11.94 -5.90 24.79
N ILE A 239 -11.38 -6.05 23.59
CA ILE A 239 -9.94 -5.92 23.32
C ILE A 239 -9.48 -4.49 23.69
N GLN A 240 -8.32 -4.40 24.37
CA GLN A 240 -7.76 -3.13 24.87
C GLN A 240 -6.27 -2.96 24.50
N ASN A 241 -5.82 -1.71 24.61
CA ASN A 241 -4.39 -1.34 24.52
C ASN A 241 -3.73 -1.71 23.19
N LEU A 242 -4.41 -1.56 22.08
CA LEU A 242 -3.83 -1.81 20.76
C LEU A 242 -2.81 -0.74 20.37
N SER A 243 -1.86 -1.14 19.56
CA SER A 243 -0.88 -0.27 18.91
C SER A 243 -1.00 -0.38 17.40
N GLY A 244 -0.77 0.72 16.68
CA GLY A 244 -0.74 0.71 15.22
C GLY A 244 0.69 0.79 14.68
N HIS A 245 1.03 -0.12 13.75
CA HIS A 245 2.24 -0.07 12.94
C HIS A 245 1.91 -0.66 11.57
N THR A 246 1.73 0.18 10.58
CA THR A 246 1.11 -0.20 9.30
C THR A 246 1.80 0.50 8.13
N GLU A 247 1.79 -0.12 6.96
CA GLU A 247 2.25 0.54 5.74
C GLU A 247 1.37 1.75 5.43
N MET A 248 0.08 1.52 5.27
CA MET A 248 -0.90 2.55 4.98
C MET A 248 -1.79 2.82 6.20
N LEU A 249 -1.90 4.09 6.59
CA LEU A 249 -2.87 4.53 7.59
C LEU A 249 -4.22 4.73 6.92
N VAL A 250 -5.26 4.08 7.48
CA VAL A 250 -6.62 4.07 6.94
C VAL A 250 -7.66 4.39 8.03
N ASP A 251 -8.90 4.69 7.64
CA ASP A 251 -9.98 5.08 8.56
C ASP A 251 -10.24 4.09 9.70
N GLY A 252 -9.95 2.79 9.51
CA GLY A 252 -10.07 1.80 10.58
C GLY A 252 -9.30 2.15 11.84
N TYR A 253 -8.15 2.81 11.72
CA TYR A 253 -7.38 3.27 12.90
C TYR A 253 -8.02 4.48 13.57
N LEU A 254 -8.66 5.36 12.81
CA LEU A 254 -9.43 6.48 13.37
C LEU A 254 -10.61 5.96 14.20
N GLU A 255 -11.32 4.94 13.74
CA GLU A 255 -12.40 4.29 14.48
C GLU A 255 -11.89 3.64 15.78
N LEU A 256 -10.74 2.95 15.74
CA LEU A 256 -10.10 2.39 16.94
C LEU A 256 -9.67 3.49 17.93
N PHE A 257 -9.20 4.62 17.45
CA PHE A 257 -8.85 5.77 18.28
C PHE A 257 -10.09 6.36 18.95
N LYS A 258 -11.17 6.62 18.20
CA LYS A 258 -12.44 7.13 18.71
C LYS A 258 -13.05 6.21 19.78
N ALA A 259 -12.91 4.89 19.60
CA ALA A 259 -13.37 3.87 20.56
C ALA A 259 -12.46 3.72 21.80
N GLY A 260 -11.34 4.47 21.88
CA GLY A 260 -10.38 4.38 22.97
C GLY A 260 -9.56 3.07 23.00
N LYS A 261 -9.52 2.32 21.90
CA LYS A 261 -8.81 1.04 21.77
C LYS A 261 -7.34 1.22 21.43
N LEU A 262 -6.97 2.33 20.81
CA LEU A 262 -5.62 2.60 20.28
C LEU A 262 -4.83 3.44 21.29
N THR A 263 -3.99 2.79 22.09
CA THR A 263 -3.11 3.45 23.07
C THR A 263 -1.69 3.61 22.58
N SER A 264 -1.29 2.80 21.57
CA SER A 264 0.05 2.78 20.98
C SER A 264 1.19 2.56 21.98
N SER A 265 0.94 1.74 23.02
CA SER A 265 1.88 1.45 24.11
C SER A 265 2.94 0.39 23.77
N LYS A 266 3.24 0.16 22.47
CA LYS A 266 4.26 -0.79 22.04
C LYS A 266 5.67 -0.35 22.43
N GLU A 267 6.63 -1.30 22.49
CA GLU A 267 8.01 -1.04 22.86
C GLU A 267 8.69 -0.02 21.92
N LEU A 268 8.55 -0.22 20.62
CA LEU A 268 9.08 0.71 19.62
C LEU A 268 8.08 1.82 19.31
N ASN A 269 8.57 3.07 19.28
CA ASN A 269 7.73 4.26 19.03
C ASN A 269 6.53 4.33 19.99
N ASN A 270 6.81 4.17 21.29
CA ASN A 270 5.77 4.25 22.32
C ASN A 270 4.94 5.54 22.21
N GLY A 271 3.64 5.42 22.30
CA GLY A 271 2.70 6.53 22.12
C GLY A 271 2.55 7.00 20.67
N LYS A 272 2.98 6.21 19.67
CA LYS A 272 2.89 6.58 18.25
C LYS A 272 2.14 5.56 17.42
N LEU A 273 1.27 6.04 16.56
CA LEU A 273 0.67 5.32 15.44
C LEU A 273 1.61 5.49 14.23
N VAL A 274 2.34 4.43 13.89
CA VAL A 274 3.41 4.45 12.88
C VAL A 274 2.90 4.01 11.53
N TYR A 275 3.21 4.78 10.46
CA TYR A 275 2.79 4.46 9.10
C TYR A 275 3.75 5.06 8.06
N ALA A 276 3.75 4.53 6.84
CA ALA A 276 4.59 5.03 5.74
C ALA A 276 3.88 6.08 4.89
N PHE A 277 2.59 5.88 4.65
CA PHE A 277 1.72 6.84 3.96
C PHE A 277 0.27 6.65 4.40
N ALA A 278 -0.61 7.58 4.05
CA ALA A 278 -2.02 7.52 4.41
C ALA A 278 -2.93 7.62 3.18
N GLY A 279 -4.14 7.06 3.32
CA GLY A 279 -5.21 7.24 2.35
C GLY A 279 -6.55 6.82 2.96
N GLY A 280 -7.54 7.71 2.86
CA GLY A 280 -8.86 7.50 3.44
C GLY A 280 -9.78 8.69 3.21
N THR A 281 -10.63 8.95 4.17
CA THR A 281 -11.57 10.08 4.15
C THR A 281 -10.89 11.39 4.54
N GLN A 282 -11.58 12.51 4.31
CA GLN A 282 -11.14 13.83 4.79
C GLN A 282 -10.97 13.84 6.32
N GLU A 283 -11.83 13.12 7.05
CA GLU A 283 -11.75 13.05 8.52
C GLU A 283 -10.44 12.39 8.99
N LEU A 284 -9.94 11.39 8.26
CA LEU A 284 -8.63 10.82 8.53
C LEU A 284 -7.51 11.84 8.30
N TYR A 285 -7.59 12.64 7.25
CA TYR A 285 -6.58 13.69 6.97
C TYR A 285 -6.60 14.79 8.02
N ASP A 286 -7.78 15.21 8.47
CA ASP A 286 -7.95 16.15 9.58
C ASP A 286 -7.39 15.58 10.90
N PHE A 287 -7.53 14.27 11.13
CA PHE A 287 -6.93 13.59 12.28
C PHE A 287 -5.41 13.52 12.22
N ILE A 288 -4.82 13.40 11.02
CA ILE A 288 -3.36 13.34 10.83
C ILE A 288 -2.72 14.73 11.02
N ASP A 289 -3.43 15.79 10.64
CA ASP A 289 -2.87 17.14 10.57
C ASP A 289 -2.30 17.62 11.90
N ASP A 290 -0.99 17.82 11.94
CA ASP A 290 -0.18 18.23 13.12
C ASP A 290 -0.44 17.40 14.40
N ASN A 291 -0.84 16.13 14.24
CA ASN A 291 -1.18 15.24 15.35
C ASN A 291 0.04 14.48 15.84
N SER A 292 0.45 14.73 17.09
CA SER A 292 1.63 14.09 17.70
C SER A 292 1.49 12.58 17.94
N LEU A 293 0.29 12.01 17.90
CA LEU A 293 0.07 10.56 17.93
C LEU A 293 0.53 9.93 16.60
N CYS A 294 0.27 10.61 15.48
CA CYS A 294 0.59 10.15 14.14
C CYS A 294 2.09 10.27 13.86
N TYR A 295 2.71 9.19 13.35
CA TYR A 295 4.15 9.14 13.08
C TYR A 295 4.42 8.54 11.70
N CYS A 296 4.52 9.41 10.71
CA CYS A 296 4.84 9.03 9.33
C CYS A 296 6.36 8.79 9.20
N ALA A 297 6.76 7.68 8.59
CA ALA A 297 8.16 7.29 8.49
C ALA A 297 8.46 6.62 7.13
N PRO A 298 9.74 6.57 6.70
CA PRO A 298 10.13 5.88 5.49
C PRO A 298 9.71 4.40 5.47
N VAL A 299 9.39 3.89 4.28
CA VAL A 299 8.87 2.53 4.12
C VAL A 299 9.88 1.45 4.47
N ASP A 300 11.17 1.70 4.28
CA ASP A 300 12.28 0.84 4.70
C ASP A 300 12.41 0.73 6.24
N TYR A 301 11.84 1.67 6.99
CA TYR A 301 11.64 1.56 8.43
C TYR A 301 10.34 0.86 8.78
N VAL A 302 9.21 1.30 8.21
CA VAL A 302 7.87 0.81 8.58
C VAL A 302 7.68 -0.65 8.18
N ASN A 303 8.08 -1.01 6.97
CA ASN A 303 7.94 -2.37 6.42
C ASN A 303 9.13 -3.28 6.76
N ASN A 304 10.06 -2.81 7.59
CA ASN A 304 11.23 -3.61 7.95
C ASN A 304 10.85 -4.81 8.81
N GLN A 305 11.07 -6.00 8.29
CA GLN A 305 10.72 -7.25 8.96
C GLN A 305 11.39 -7.41 10.33
N ALA A 306 12.65 -6.94 10.49
CA ALA A 306 13.36 -6.99 11.75
C ALA A 306 12.80 -6.00 12.79
N ILE A 307 12.28 -4.85 12.34
CA ILE A 307 11.59 -3.87 13.21
C ILE A 307 10.22 -4.41 13.63
N ILE A 308 9.45 -4.94 12.69
CA ILE A 308 8.14 -5.55 12.95
C ILE A 308 8.27 -6.70 13.97
N ALA A 309 9.28 -7.57 13.79
CA ALA A 309 9.54 -8.72 14.66
C ALA A 309 9.85 -8.36 16.12
N ARG A 310 10.27 -7.11 16.40
CA ARG A 310 10.55 -6.64 17.77
C ARG A 310 9.30 -6.22 18.55
N MET A 311 8.16 -6.10 17.91
CA MET A 311 6.89 -5.75 18.55
C MET A 311 6.12 -7.02 18.89
N ASP A 312 6.03 -7.38 20.18
CA ASP A 312 5.31 -8.57 20.64
C ASP A 312 3.83 -8.56 20.20
N ASN A 313 3.26 -9.74 19.96
CA ASN A 313 1.89 -9.94 19.52
C ASN A 313 1.51 -9.15 18.25
N PHE A 314 2.42 -9.05 17.29
CA PHE A 314 2.13 -8.35 16.05
C PHE A 314 1.10 -9.11 15.20
N VAL A 315 0.04 -8.44 14.79
CA VAL A 315 -1.02 -8.99 13.95
C VAL A 315 -1.01 -8.29 12.60
N SER A 316 -0.73 -9.05 11.54
CA SER A 316 -0.78 -8.57 10.17
C SER A 316 -2.01 -9.14 9.46
N VAL A 317 -2.82 -8.30 8.83
CA VAL A 317 -4.01 -8.71 8.08
C VAL A 317 -3.93 -8.21 6.65
N ASN A 318 -3.91 -9.15 5.72
CA ASN A 318 -3.84 -8.87 4.28
C ASN A 318 -4.88 -9.70 3.52
N SER A 319 -5.35 -9.18 2.39
CA SER A 319 -6.27 -9.88 1.50
C SER A 319 -5.52 -10.50 0.33
N CYS A 320 -6.09 -11.55 -0.29
CA CYS A 320 -5.58 -12.10 -1.53
C CYS A 320 -6.67 -12.24 -2.59
N ILE A 321 -6.23 -12.43 -3.83
CA ILE A 321 -7.11 -12.66 -4.99
C ILE A 321 -7.45 -14.14 -5.11
N ILE A 322 -6.45 -15.02 -4.90
CA ILE A 322 -6.58 -16.47 -5.05
C ILE A 322 -5.41 -17.15 -4.33
N MET A 323 -5.60 -18.41 -3.92
CA MET A 323 -4.54 -19.25 -3.39
C MET A 323 -4.69 -20.71 -3.87
N ASP A 324 -3.63 -21.50 -3.68
CA ASP A 324 -3.67 -22.93 -4.01
C ASP A 324 -3.50 -23.83 -2.78
N LEU A 325 -3.69 -25.15 -2.97
CA LEU A 325 -3.61 -26.15 -1.90
C LEU A 325 -2.19 -26.31 -1.32
N TYR A 326 -1.15 -25.81 -1.99
CA TYR A 326 0.20 -25.72 -1.40
C TYR A 326 0.33 -24.55 -0.43
N GLY A 327 -0.61 -23.59 -0.45
CA GLY A 327 -0.57 -22.36 0.33
C GLY A 327 0.22 -21.25 -0.36
N GLN A 328 0.39 -21.29 -1.69
CA GLN A 328 0.86 -20.18 -2.48
C GLN A 328 -0.26 -19.14 -2.60
N VAL A 329 0.07 -17.87 -2.46
CA VAL A 329 -0.89 -16.76 -2.41
C VAL A 329 -0.62 -15.78 -3.54
N CYS A 330 -1.63 -15.48 -4.33
CA CYS A 330 -1.60 -14.40 -5.33
C CYS A 330 -2.48 -13.24 -4.86
N SER A 331 -1.90 -12.05 -4.75
CA SER A 331 -2.59 -10.81 -4.39
C SER A 331 -2.50 -9.72 -5.46
N GLU A 332 -1.78 -9.95 -6.55
CA GLU A 332 -1.39 -8.90 -7.48
C GLU A 332 -1.87 -9.10 -8.94
N SER A 333 -2.29 -10.30 -9.33
CA SER A 333 -2.68 -10.57 -10.72
C SER A 333 -3.89 -11.48 -10.86
N SER A 334 -4.58 -11.43 -12.01
CA SER A 334 -5.69 -12.31 -12.38
C SER A 334 -5.72 -12.47 -13.89
N ASN A 335 -5.63 -13.72 -14.39
CA ASN A 335 -5.67 -14.03 -15.83
C ASN A 335 -4.74 -13.15 -16.67
N PHE A 336 -3.45 -13.09 -16.32
CA PHE A 336 -2.42 -12.26 -16.97
C PHE A 336 -2.63 -10.75 -16.87
N LYS A 337 -3.68 -10.29 -16.18
CA LYS A 337 -3.88 -8.87 -15.89
C LYS A 337 -3.29 -8.54 -14.53
N HIS A 338 -2.46 -7.52 -14.48
CA HIS A 338 -1.97 -6.98 -13.22
C HIS A 338 -3.08 -6.18 -12.53
N ILE A 339 -3.33 -6.43 -11.24
CA ILE A 339 -4.45 -5.86 -10.48
C ILE A 339 -3.98 -4.86 -9.43
N SER A 340 -2.92 -5.18 -8.70
CA SER A 340 -2.39 -4.33 -7.62
C SER A 340 -0.87 -4.34 -7.64
N GLY A 341 -0.21 -4.81 -6.61
CA GLY A 341 1.24 -4.95 -6.52
C GLY A 341 1.60 -5.81 -5.33
N THR A 342 2.87 -6.12 -5.21
CA THR A 342 3.42 -6.83 -4.05
C THR A 342 3.13 -6.04 -2.77
N GLY A 343 3.33 -4.70 -2.81
CA GLY A 343 3.20 -3.87 -1.62
C GLY A 343 4.09 -4.37 -0.49
N GLY A 344 3.67 -4.17 0.73
CA GLY A 344 4.32 -4.70 1.93
C GLY A 344 3.73 -6.01 2.45
N GLN A 345 2.87 -6.70 1.69
CA GLN A 345 2.24 -7.93 2.19
C GLN A 345 3.27 -8.94 2.69
N LEU A 346 4.30 -9.24 1.90
CA LEU A 346 5.34 -10.21 2.27
C LEU A 346 6.15 -9.71 3.48
N ASP A 347 6.44 -8.41 3.54
CA ASP A 347 7.18 -7.79 4.64
C ASP A 347 6.46 -8.00 5.98
N PHE A 348 5.17 -7.66 6.03
CA PHE A 348 4.36 -7.81 7.24
C PHE A 348 4.06 -9.27 7.58
N VAL A 349 3.85 -10.14 6.58
CA VAL A 349 3.67 -11.57 6.80
C VAL A 349 4.89 -12.18 7.50
N GLN A 350 6.09 -11.87 7.04
CA GLN A 350 7.34 -12.37 7.63
C GLN A 350 7.63 -11.73 8.97
N GLY A 351 7.53 -10.41 9.07
CA GLY A 351 7.76 -9.69 10.31
C GLY A 351 6.83 -10.11 11.45
N ALA A 352 5.53 -10.25 11.16
CA ALA A 352 4.55 -10.73 12.12
C ALA A 352 4.80 -12.17 12.57
N TYR A 353 5.23 -13.05 11.67
CA TYR A 353 5.56 -14.42 12.05
C TYR A 353 6.78 -14.49 12.99
N HIS A 354 7.77 -13.63 12.82
CA HIS A 354 8.96 -13.58 13.68
C HIS A 354 8.71 -12.84 14.99
N SER A 355 7.64 -12.07 15.11
CA SER A 355 7.22 -11.44 16.36
C SER A 355 6.84 -12.49 17.40
N LYS A 356 7.23 -12.29 18.65
CA LYS A 356 6.86 -13.20 19.75
C LYS A 356 5.35 -13.14 19.99
N GLY A 357 4.66 -14.25 19.77
CA GLY A 357 3.19 -14.33 19.81
C GLY A 357 2.49 -13.72 18.60
N GLY A 358 3.25 -13.30 17.60
CA GLY A 358 2.73 -12.66 16.39
C GLY A 358 2.01 -13.59 15.44
N GLN A 359 1.11 -13.05 14.64
CA GLN A 359 0.26 -13.77 13.71
C GLN A 359 0.07 -12.98 12.41
N SER A 360 0.09 -13.70 11.29
CA SER A 360 -0.18 -13.12 9.97
C SER A 360 -1.37 -13.83 9.36
N PHE A 361 -2.36 -13.07 8.92
CA PHE A 361 -3.59 -13.54 8.32
C PHE A 361 -3.65 -13.14 6.85
N ILE A 362 -3.88 -14.14 5.97
CA ILE A 362 -4.28 -13.95 4.58
C ILE A 362 -5.76 -14.27 4.48
N CYS A 363 -6.55 -13.26 4.15
CA CYS A 363 -8.00 -13.33 4.15
C CYS A 363 -8.54 -13.29 2.71
N THR A 364 -9.53 -14.12 2.42
CA THR A 364 -10.22 -14.11 1.13
C THR A 364 -11.62 -14.71 1.28
N PRO A 365 -12.64 -14.23 0.56
CA PRO A 365 -13.85 -15.02 0.34
C PRO A 365 -13.45 -16.39 -0.24
N SER A 366 -14.18 -17.43 0.11
CA SER A 366 -13.93 -18.77 -0.48
C SER A 366 -14.26 -18.82 -1.97
N THR A 367 -15.17 -17.94 -2.42
CA THR A 367 -15.64 -17.87 -3.82
C THR A 367 -15.85 -16.44 -4.29
N LYS A 368 -15.88 -16.27 -5.61
CA LYS A 368 -16.41 -15.07 -6.28
C LYS A 368 -17.36 -15.45 -7.39
N VAL A 369 -18.26 -14.54 -7.76
CA VAL A 369 -19.11 -14.69 -8.95
C VAL A 369 -18.48 -13.91 -10.11
N LEU A 370 -18.26 -14.58 -11.23
CA LEU A 370 -17.76 -13.99 -12.46
C LEU A 370 -18.66 -14.43 -13.63
N ASN A 371 -19.22 -13.50 -14.36
CA ASN A 371 -20.14 -13.76 -15.49
C ASN A 371 -21.33 -14.68 -15.11
N GLY A 372 -21.82 -14.58 -13.88
CA GLY A 372 -22.92 -15.40 -13.36
C GLY A 372 -22.52 -16.79 -12.83
N GLU A 373 -21.26 -17.17 -12.98
CA GLU A 373 -20.73 -18.45 -12.45
C GLU A 373 -19.95 -18.23 -11.14
N ARG A 374 -20.19 -19.11 -10.17
CA ARG A 374 -19.42 -19.15 -8.92
C ARG A 374 -18.10 -19.87 -9.15
N MET A 375 -17.02 -19.25 -8.73
CA MET A 375 -15.65 -19.77 -8.84
C MET A 375 -15.00 -19.86 -7.47
N SER A 376 -14.31 -20.97 -7.18
CA SER A 376 -13.47 -21.09 -5.98
C SER A 376 -12.26 -20.15 -6.05
N LEU A 377 -11.93 -19.50 -4.93
CA LEU A 377 -10.69 -18.74 -4.73
C LEU A 377 -9.62 -19.55 -4.00
N ILE A 378 -9.93 -20.79 -3.61
CA ILE A 378 -8.95 -21.82 -3.26
C ILE A 378 -8.91 -22.79 -4.44
N THR A 379 -7.76 -23.01 -5.05
CA THR A 379 -7.58 -23.87 -6.24
C THR A 379 -6.57 -24.98 -5.96
N ALA A 380 -6.61 -26.05 -6.75
CA ALA A 380 -5.68 -27.19 -6.56
C ALA A 380 -4.22 -26.73 -6.73
N ALA A 381 -3.93 -26.00 -7.79
CA ALA A 381 -2.61 -25.41 -8.06
C ALA A 381 -2.78 -24.01 -8.66
N MET A 382 -1.76 -23.16 -8.52
CA MET A 382 -1.75 -21.83 -9.10
C MET A 382 -1.82 -21.93 -10.63
N LYS A 383 -2.84 -21.29 -11.21
CA LYS A 383 -3.05 -21.30 -12.67
C LYS A 383 -2.14 -20.28 -13.37
N PRO A 384 -1.79 -20.50 -14.65
CA PRO A 384 -1.07 -19.52 -15.44
C PRO A 384 -1.72 -18.13 -15.40
N GLY A 385 -0.89 -17.08 -15.30
CA GLY A 385 -1.36 -15.69 -15.21
C GLY A 385 -1.68 -15.21 -13.79
N TYR A 386 -1.52 -16.07 -12.78
CA TYR A 386 -1.55 -15.69 -11.37
C TYR A 386 -0.13 -15.71 -10.81
N ILE A 387 0.34 -14.57 -10.33
CA ILE A 387 1.71 -14.37 -9.82
C ILE A 387 1.69 -14.56 -8.31
N VAL A 388 2.66 -15.35 -7.80
CA VAL A 388 2.78 -15.63 -6.36
C VAL A 388 3.34 -14.40 -5.66
N THR A 389 2.53 -13.76 -4.82
CA THR A 389 2.89 -12.62 -3.98
C THR A 389 3.49 -13.09 -2.66
N THR A 390 2.84 -14.04 -1.97
CA THR A 390 3.36 -14.66 -0.75
C THR A 390 3.67 -16.13 -1.02
N PRO A 391 4.96 -16.54 -0.95
CA PRO A 391 5.34 -17.92 -1.17
C PRO A 391 4.82 -18.82 -0.04
N ARG A 392 4.53 -20.10 -0.37
CA ARG A 392 3.96 -21.08 0.56
C ARG A 392 4.73 -21.25 1.87
N SER A 393 6.04 -21.00 1.85
CA SER A 393 6.90 -21.08 3.05
C SER A 393 6.61 -19.95 4.05
N CYS A 394 6.05 -18.81 3.58
CA CYS A 394 5.75 -17.65 4.40
C CYS A 394 4.30 -17.62 4.91
N THR A 395 3.35 -18.22 4.21
CA THR A 395 1.92 -18.23 4.59
C THR A 395 1.70 -18.83 5.97
N HIS A 396 1.04 -18.08 6.85
CA HIS A 396 0.80 -18.45 8.25
C HIS A 396 -0.66 -18.85 8.46
N TYR A 397 -1.56 -17.92 8.75
CA TYR A 397 -3.00 -18.20 8.81
C TYR A 397 -3.67 -17.83 7.49
N VAL A 398 -4.64 -18.67 7.11
CA VAL A 398 -5.58 -18.41 6.02
C VAL A 398 -6.97 -18.37 6.59
N VAL A 399 -7.77 -17.38 6.17
CA VAL A 399 -9.13 -17.17 6.68
C VAL A 399 -10.10 -16.99 5.52
N THR A 400 -11.19 -17.76 5.58
CA THR A 400 -12.39 -17.57 4.74
C THR A 400 -13.63 -17.41 5.63
N GLU A 401 -14.80 -17.25 5.05
CA GLU A 401 -16.07 -17.26 5.79
C GLU A 401 -16.43 -18.60 6.43
N PHE A 402 -15.66 -19.67 6.14
CA PHE A 402 -15.84 -21.03 6.70
C PHE A 402 -14.87 -21.34 7.83
N GLY A 403 -13.86 -20.52 8.08
CA GLY A 403 -12.94 -20.71 9.18
C GLY A 403 -11.55 -20.11 8.99
N ALA A 404 -10.69 -20.36 9.98
CA ALA A 404 -9.30 -19.93 10.01
C ALA A 404 -8.37 -21.12 10.26
N VAL A 405 -7.38 -21.34 9.40
CA VAL A 405 -6.43 -22.45 9.49
C VAL A 405 -4.98 -21.97 9.54
N ASN A 406 -4.15 -22.68 10.31
CA ASN A 406 -2.71 -22.38 10.40
C ASN A 406 -1.92 -23.35 9.53
N LEU A 407 -1.16 -22.81 8.56
CA LEU A 407 -0.37 -23.59 7.61
C LEU A 407 1.11 -23.72 7.98
N LYS A 408 1.59 -23.02 9.01
CA LYS A 408 2.99 -23.13 9.43
C LYS A 408 3.30 -24.48 10.06
N GLY A 409 4.42 -25.06 9.66
CA GLY A 409 4.84 -26.37 10.15
C GLY A 409 4.01 -27.55 9.62
N LYS A 410 3.13 -27.33 8.65
CA LYS A 410 2.27 -28.34 8.03
C LYS A 410 2.89 -28.93 6.79
N SER A 411 2.78 -30.24 6.61
CA SER A 411 3.14 -30.94 5.37
C SER A 411 2.21 -30.56 4.23
N THR A 412 2.56 -30.90 3.00
CA THR A 412 1.74 -30.56 1.82
C THR A 412 0.34 -31.17 1.91
N TRP A 413 0.20 -32.39 2.42
CA TRP A 413 -1.11 -33.04 2.56
C TRP A 413 -1.93 -32.41 3.71
N GLU A 414 -1.31 -32.08 4.86
CA GLU A 414 -1.99 -31.35 5.94
C GLU A 414 -2.49 -29.97 5.48
N ARG A 415 -1.71 -29.28 4.65
CA ARG A 415 -2.12 -28.00 4.07
C ARG A 415 -3.33 -28.16 3.14
N ALA A 416 -3.30 -29.15 2.25
CA ALA A 416 -4.41 -29.43 1.36
C ALA A 416 -5.69 -29.73 2.17
N GLU A 417 -5.62 -30.57 3.19
CA GLU A 417 -6.74 -30.90 4.08
C GLU A 417 -7.30 -29.64 4.77
N LEU A 418 -6.42 -28.82 5.36
CA LEU A 418 -6.82 -27.59 6.05
C LEU A 418 -7.45 -26.58 5.11
N LEU A 419 -6.90 -26.39 3.91
CA LEU A 419 -7.44 -25.46 2.93
C LEU A 419 -8.76 -25.94 2.33
N VAL A 420 -8.92 -27.25 2.09
CA VAL A 420 -10.19 -27.82 1.68
C VAL A 420 -11.26 -27.62 2.75
N SER A 421 -10.93 -27.75 4.05
CA SER A 421 -11.89 -27.57 5.14
C SER A 421 -12.48 -26.16 5.24
N ILE A 422 -11.79 -25.14 4.72
CA ILE A 422 -12.26 -23.76 4.67
C ILE A 422 -12.67 -23.30 3.26
N ALA A 423 -12.62 -24.18 2.28
CA ALA A 423 -13.16 -23.93 0.94
C ALA A 423 -14.70 -23.99 0.96
N HIS A 424 -15.33 -23.34 -0.01
CA HIS A 424 -16.78 -23.43 -0.17
C HIS A 424 -17.21 -24.90 -0.38
N PRO A 425 -18.26 -25.39 0.30
CA PRO A 425 -18.68 -26.80 0.24
C PRO A 425 -18.86 -27.35 -1.19
N ASP A 426 -19.39 -26.54 -2.11
CA ASP A 426 -19.63 -26.95 -3.50
C ASP A 426 -18.33 -27.31 -4.26
N PHE A 427 -17.15 -26.94 -3.77
CA PHE A 427 -15.85 -27.15 -4.42
C PHE A 427 -14.96 -28.15 -3.67
N GLN A 428 -15.34 -28.62 -2.49
CA GLN A 428 -14.47 -29.47 -1.66
C GLN A 428 -14.18 -30.82 -2.35
N ASP A 429 -15.18 -31.48 -2.92
CA ASP A 429 -14.99 -32.75 -3.62
C ASP A 429 -14.09 -32.61 -4.86
N GLU A 430 -14.24 -31.53 -5.63
CA GLU A 430 -13.36 -31.24 -6.76
C GLU A 430 -11.90 -31.03 -6.29
N LEU A 431 -11.71 -30.23 -5.24
CA LEU A 431 -10.38 -29.97 -4.69
C LEU A 431 -9.72 -31.25 -4.14
N ILE A 432 -10.47 -32.13 -3.50
CA ILE A 432 -9.98 -33.45 -3.03
C ILE A 432 -9.53 -34.29 -4.22
N ALA A 433 -10.36 -34.43 -5.25
CA ALA A 433 -10.05 -35.21 -6.42
C ALA A 433 -8.80 -34.70 -7.16
N GLU A 434 -8.62 -33.39 -7.26
CA GLU A 434 -7.41 -32.80 -7.83
C GLU A 434 -6.18 -33.01 -6.92
N ALA A 435 -6.34 -32.89 -5.61
CA ALA A 435 -5.26 -33.12 -4.65
C ALA A 435 -4.79 -34.59 -4.66
N GLU A 436 -5.69 -35.55 -4.86
CA GLU A 436 -5.35 -36.97 -5.08
C GLU A 436 -4.52 -37.19 -6.33
N LYS A 437 -4.91 -36.57 -7.47
CA LYS A 437 -4.14 -36.61 -8.73
C LYS A 437 -2.74 -35.99 -8.58
N MET A 438 -2.62 -34.96 -7.75
CA MET A 438 -1.35 -34.30 -7.44
C MET A 438 -0.50 -35.10 -6.43
N GLY A 439 -1.00 -36.14 -5.82
CA GLY A 439 -0.32 -36.92 -4.80
C GLY A 439 -0.12 -36.20 -3.46
N ILE A 440 -0.94 -35.17 -3.18
CA ILE A 440 -0.89 -34.37 -1.95
C ILE A 440 -2.12 -34.63 -1.03
N TRP A 441 -2.97 -35.54 -1.38
CA TRP A 441 -4.10 -35.99 -0.57
C TRP A 441 -4.02 -37.48 -0.31
N THR A 442 -4.35 -37.89 0.91
CA THR A 442 -4.38 -39.31 1.28
C THR A 442 -5.74 -39.68 1.88
N THR A 443 -6.16 -40.90 1.67
CA THR A 443 -7.40 -41.43 2.25
C THR A 443 -7.33 -41.58 3.78
N THR A 444 -6.17 -41.35 4.37
CA THR A 444 -5.91 -41.41 5.82
C THR A 444 -5.68 -40.02 6.37
N SER A 445 -6.48 -39.02 5.94
CA SER A 445 -6.39 -37.67 6.47
C SER A 445 -6.72 -37.63 7.98
N LYS A 446 -6.16 -36.65 8.70
CA LYS A 446 -6.41 -36.47 10.14
C LYS A 446 -7.87 -36.15 10.47
N SER A 447 -8.62 -35.63 9.51
CA SER A 447 -10.06 -35.40 9.69
C SER A 447 -10.88 -36.66 9.84
N SER A 448 -10.29 -37.81 9.53
CA SER A 448 -10.92 -39.11 9.66
C SER A 448 -10.58 -39.83 10.98
N PHE A 449 -9.85 -39.17 11.89
CA PHE A 449 -9.49 -39.72 13.20
C PHE A 449 -10.14 -38.95 14.32
#